data_0c9a834e2d8c8c27062d0b76041b64e5
#
_entry.id   0c9a834e2d8c8c27062d0b76041b64e5
#
_cell.length_a   1.000
_cell.length_b   1.000
_cell.length_c   1.000
_cell.angle_alpha   90.00
_cell.angle_beta   90.00
_cell.angle_gamma   90.00
#
_symmetry.space_group_name_H-M   'P 1'
#
loop_
_entity.id
_entity.type
_entity.pdbx_description
1 polymer ?
#
loop_
_entity_poly.entity_id
_entity_poly.type
_entity_poly.pdbx_seq_one_letter_code
_entity_poly.pdbx_strand_id
1 'polypeptide(L)'
;MNSAALEGGFTAPPQQSAQAFRSVMQAMARPGRIYDIEGAVPPAPISIAAGTTLLTLADPTTGVHLTESFDKKEVRDWLTFHTGAPLVSATEAEFALGYWDELDTQAYQLGTAEYPDRSATLIVEMPELSQAGATLRGPGIETEAHLNLPEIALFKANRALFPLGLDFIFTSGARVAALPRSTQVS
;
A
#
# COMPACT_ATOMS: atom_id res chain seq x y z
N MET A 1 -26.97 0.99 4.78
CA MET A 1 -25.74 1.75 4.51
C MET A 1 -25.74 2.96 5.42
N ASN A 2 -24.71 3.13 6.24
CA ASN A 2 -24.64 4.27 7.17
C ASN A 2 -24.23 5.52 6.37
N SER A 3 -24.79 6.71 6.68
CA SER A 3 -24.47 7.99 6.02
C SER A 3 -22.94 8.26 5.99
N ALA A 4 -22.22 7.85 7.02
CA ALA A 4 -20.76 8.00 7.13
C ALA A 4 -19.97 7.22 6.06
N ALA A 5 -20.50 6.14 5.50
CA ALA A 5 -19.85 5.38 4.44
C ALA A 5 -19.89 6.10 3.08
N LEU A 6 -20.80 7.05 2.92
CA LEU A 6 -20.97 7.83 1.69
C LEU A 6 -20.08 9.08 1.67
N GLU A 7 -19.51 9.43 2.80
CA GLU A 7 -18.66 10.61 2.97
C GLU A 7 -17.17 10.23 2.92
N GLY A 8 -16.29 11.21 2.80
CA GLY A 8 -14.84 11.02 2.90
C GLY A 8 -14.16 10.49 1.64
N GLY A 9 -14.87 10.33 0.53
CA GLY A 9 -14.27 10.10 -0.79
C GLY A 9 -13.67 11.37 -1.39
N PHE A 10 -13.14 11.26 -2.59
CA PHE A 10 -12.63 12.43 -3.33
C PHE A 10 -13.75 13.42 -3.63
N THR A 11 -13.52 14.71 -3.35
CA THR A 11 -14.43 15.81 -3.67
C THR A 11 -14.28 16.28 -5.11
N ALA A 12 -13.11 16.12 -5.68
CA ALA A 12 -12.78 16.38 -7.09
C ALA A 12 -11.99 15.18 -7.65
N PRO A 13 -12.69 14.03 -7.92
CA PRO A 13 -12.04 12.74 -8.17
C PRO A 13 -10.94 12.77 -9.25
N PRO A 14 -11.14 13.36 -10.44
CA PRO A 14 -10.11 13.32 -11.49
C PRO A 14 -8.80 14.01 -11.07
N GLN A 15 -8.89 15.16 -10.42
CA GLN A 15 -7.71 15.94 -10.01
C GLN A 15 -7.02 15.31 -8.80
N GLN A 16 -7.80 14.94 -7.78
CA GLN A 16 -7.26 14.34 -6.54
C GLN A 16 -6.66 12.97 -6.80
N SER A 17 -7.32 12.12 -7.58
CA SER A 17 -6.79 10.81 -7.97
C SER A 17 -5.48 10.95 -8.77
N ALA A 18 -5.40 11.90 -9.71
CA ALA A 18 -4.18 12.14 -10.47
C ALA A 18 -3.02 12.64 -9.59
N GLN A 19 -3.29 13.49 -8.60
CA GLN A 19 -2.29 13.96 -7.64
C GLN A 19 -1.83 12.82 -6.73
N ALA A 20 -2.77 12.06 -6.17
CA ALA A 20 -2.48 10.92 -5.31
C ALA A 20 -1.68 9.83 -6.06
N PHE A 21 -2.08 9.51 -7.29
CA PHE A 21 -1.33 8.58 -8.15
C PHE A 21 0.12 9.03 -8.37
N ARG A 22 0.34 10.34 -8.57
CA ARG A 22 1.69 10.89 -8.72
C ARG A 22 2.51 10.70 -7.45
N SER A 23 1.94 10.92 -6.25
CA SER A 23 2.63 10.69 -4.98
C SER A 23 3.02 9.22 -4.80
N VAL A 24 2.09 8.29 -5.04
CA VAL A 24 2.35 6.84 -4.98
C VAL A 24 3.41 6.43 -6.01
N MET A 25 3.28 6.88 -7.25
CA MET A 25 4.25 6.59 -8.32
C MET A 25 5.65 7.11 -7.97
N GLN A 26 5.75 8.30 -7.40
CA GLN A 26 7.06 8.85 -6.97
C GLN A 26 7.64 8.07 -5.81
N ALA A 27 6.82 7.62 -4.84
CA ALA A 27 7.26 6.78 -3.74
C ALA A 27 7.82 5.44 -4.26
N MET A 28 7.11 4.80 -5.20
CA MET A 28 7.57 3.56 -5.85
C MET A 28 8.82 3.77 -6.70
N ALA A 29 8.93 4.90 -7.41
CA ALA A 29 10.08 5.20 -8.25
C ALA A 29 11.33 5.65 -7.48
N ARG A 30 11.19 6.08 -6.23
CA ARG A 30 12.26 6.61 -5.39
C ARG A 30 12.18 6.06 -3.96
N PRO A 31 12.48 4.76 -3.76
CA PRO A 31 12.38 4.12 -2.46
C PRO A 31 13.20 4.85 -1.38
N GLY A 32 12.63 4.93 -0.16
CA GLY A 32 13.23 5.66 0.95
C GLY A 32 12.83 7.15 1.01
N ARG A 33 12.17 7.69 -0.01
CA ARG A 33 11.57 9.02 0.06
C ARG A 33 10.14 8.95 0.58
N ILE A 34 9.76 9.93 1.38
CA ILE A 34 8.43 10.08 1.96
C ILE A 34 7.76 11.26 1.26
N TYR A 35 6.51 11.05 0.84
CA TYR A 35 5.70 12.04 0.14
C TYR A 35 4.40 12.29 0.90
N ASP A 36 3.89 13.52 0.80
CA ASP A 36 2.54 13.83 1.27
C ASP A 36 1.51 13.32 0.24
N ILE A 37 0.40 12.82 0.77
CA ILE A 37 -0.72 12.34 -0.03
C ILE A 37 -2.04 12.69 0.67
N GLU A 38 -2.94 13.32 -0.07
CA GLU A 38 -4.19 13.85 0.43
C GLU A 38 -5.33 13.54 -0.52
N GLY A 39 -6.57 13.66 -0.03
CA GLY A 39 -7.76 13.57 -0.87
C GLY A 39 -8.92 12.83 -0.22
N ALA A 40 -8.68 11.68 0.38
CA ALA A 40 -9.69 10.93 1.13
C ALA A 40 -9.69 11.30 2.62
N VAL A 41 -10.85 11.11 3.24
CA VAL A 41 -11.05 11.16 4.69
C VAL A 41 -11.73 9.85 5.11
N PRO A 42 -10.97 8.73 5.11
CA PRO A 42 -11.54 7.41 5.34
C PRO A 42 -12.00 7.23 6.79
N PRO A 43 -12.88 6.23 7.06
CA PRO A 43 -13.21 5.86 8.42
C PRO A 43 -12.01 5.25 9.15
N ALA A 44 -11.93 5.50 10.47
CA ALA A 44 -10.93 4.85 11.30
C ALA A 44 -11.05 3.30 11.26
N PRO A 45 -9.94 2.55 11.29
CA PRO A 45 -8.58 2.99 11.57
C PRO A 45 -7.73 3.37 10.34
N ILE A 46 -8.31 3.48 9.15
CA ILE A 46 -7.56 3.79 7.92
C ILE A 46 -7.02 5.22 7.99
N SER A 47 -5.73 5.39 7.72
CA SER A 47 -5.12 6.72 7.58
C SER A 47 -5.55 7.41 6.27
N ILE A 48 -5.39 8.73 6.22
CA ILE A 48 -5.61 9.51 4.99
C ILE A 48 -4.79 8.93 3.83
N ALA A 49 -3.53 8.61 4.08
CA ALA A 49 -2.63 8.07 3.06
C ALA A 49 -3.10 6.71 2.54
N ALA A 50 -3.46 5.78 3.43
CA ALA A 50 -3.94 4.45 3.03
C ALA A 50 -5.27 4.53 2.27
N GLY A 51 -6.22 5.31 2.77
CA GLY A 51 -7.51 5.51 2.11
C GLY A 51 -7.37 6.18 0.75
N THR A 52 -6.57 7.23 0.65
CA THR A 52 -6.31 7.91 -0.63
C THR A 52 -5.62 6.99 -1.63
N THR A 53 -4.67 6.15 -1.17
CA THR A 53 -4.01 5.14 -2.00
C THR A 53 -5.02 4.12 -2.55
N LEU A 54 -5.88 3.58 -1.69
CA LEU A 54 -6.91 2.62 -2.11
C LEU A 54 -7.91 3.25 -3.09
N LEU A 55 -8.40 4.47 -2.83
CA LEU A 55 -9.31 5.16 -3.76
C LEU A 55 -8.67 5.45 -5.12
N THR A 56 -7.34 5.50 -5.17
CA THR A 56 -6.58 5.80 -6.40
C THR A 56 -6.29 4.55 -7.21
N LEU A 57 -6.03 3.42 -6.56
CA LEU A 57 -5.51 2.20 -7.19
C LEU A 57 -6.53 1.07 -7.31
N ALA A 58 -7.53 1.02 -6.41
CA ALA A 58 -8.52 -0.05 -6.42
C ALA A 58 -9.75 0.31 -7.27
N ASP A 59 -10.28 -0.68 -7.97
CA ASP A 59 -11.44 -0.57 -8.83
C ASP A 59 -12.29 -1.88 -8.77
N PRO A 60 -13.44 -1.98 -9.49
CA PRO A 60 -14.28 -3.18 -9.46
C PRO A 60 -13.61 -4.48 -9.91
N THR A 61 -12.43 -4.42 -10.53
CA THR A 61 -11.67 -5.59 -10.99
C THR A 61 -10.52 -5.96 -10.07
N THR A 62 -10.25 -5.14 -9.05
CA THR A 62 -9.09 -5.23 -8.17
C THR A 62 -9.48 -5.79 -6.80
N GLY A 63 -9.10 -7.01 -6.46
CA GLY A 63 -9.38 -7.64 -5.18
C GLY A 63 -8.61 -7.00 -4.01
N VAL A 64 -9.32 -6.61 -2.95
CA VAL A 64 -8.73 -6.01 -1.74
C VAL A 64 -8.93 -6.92 -0.54
N HIS A 65 -7.84 -7.24 0.17
CA HIS A 65 -7.86 -7.91 1.46
C HIS A 65 -7.68 -6.90 2.59
N LEU A 66 -8.52 -7.00 3.61
CA LEU A 66 -8.41 -6.24 4.84
C LEU A 66 -8.04 -7.17 5.99
N THR A 67 -6.99 -6.84 6.74
CA THR A 67 -6.67 -7.58 7.96
C THR A 67 -7.69 -7.31 9.08
N GLU A 68 -7.66 -8.09 10.16
CA GLU A 68 -8.68 -8.08 11.21
C GLU A 68 -8.94 -6.68 11.79
N SER A 69 -7.90 -5.89 12.01
CA SER A 69 -8.03 -4.52 12.54
C SER A 69 -8.74 -3.57 11.59
N PHE A 70 -8.64 -3.82 10.28
CA PHE A 70 -9.24 -2.99 9.22
C PHE A 70 -10.55 -3.56 8.69
N ASP A 71 -10.85 -4.84 8.95
CA ASP A 71 -12.06 -5.51 8.48
C ASP A 71 -13.28 -5.13 9.32
N LYS A 72 -13.60 -3.84 9.37
CA LYS A 72 -14.75 -3.26 10.06
C LYS A 72 -15.87 -2.95 9.06
N LYS A 73 -17.10 -3.01 9.53
CA LYS A 73 -18.27 -2.74 8.66
C LYS A 73 -18.19 -1.38 7.97
N GLU A 74 -17.78 -0.35 8.71
CA GLU A 74 -17.65 1.02 8.21
C GLU A 74 -16.60 1.11 7.10
N VAL A 75 -15.47 0.41 7.26
CA VAL A 75 -14.37 0.33 6.29
C VAL A 75 -14.83 -0.42 5.03
N ARG A 76 -15.46 -1.58 5.19
CA ARG A 76 -16.01 -2.36 4.08
C ARG A 76 -17.01 -1.57 3.26
N ASP A 77 -17.98 -0.94 3.94
CA ASP A 77 -19.02 -0.14 3.28
C ASP A 77 -18.40 1.05 2.52
N TRP A 78 -17.45 1.76 3.14
CA TRP A 78 -16.76 2.89 2.54
C TRP A 78 -15.95 2.50 1.31
N LEU A 79 -15.12 1.47 1.43
CA LEU A 79 -14.26 1.00 0.34
C LEU A 79 -15.10 0.51 -0.84
N THR A 80 -16.09 -0.34 -0.58
CA THR A 80 -16.99 -0.86 -1.62
C THR A 80 -17.79 0.25 -2.31
N PHE A 81 -18.24 1.25 -1.55
CA PHE A 81 -19.01 2.37 -2.13
C PHE A 81 -18.14 3.24 -3.05
N HIS A 82 -16.92 3.57 -2.62
CA HIS A 82 -16.08 4.53 -3.35
C HIS A 82 -15.27 3.90 -4.48
N THR A 83 -14.94 2.61 -4.41
CA THR A 83 -14.10 1.93 -5.40
C THR A 83 -14.83 0.86 -6.20
N GLY A 84 -15.87 0.26 -5.63
CA GLY A 84 -16.48 -0.94 -6.18
C GLY A 84 -15.61 -2.20 -6.05
N ALA A 85 -14.44 -2.11 -5.42
CA ALA A 85 -13.50 -3.21 -5.30
C ALA A 85 -14.08 -4.38 -4.50
N PRO A 86 -13.94 -5.63 -4.97
CA PRO A 86 -14.34 -6.81 -4.22
C PRO A 86 -13.43 -7.00 -3.01
N LEU A 87 -14.02 -7.33 -1.86
CA LEU A 87 -13.28 -7.75 -0.67
C LEU A 87 -13.06 -9.25 -0.75
N VAL A 88 -11.80 -9.66 -0.73
CA VAL A 88 -11.36 -11.03 -1.02
C VAL A 88 -10.46 -11.59 0.08
N SER A 89 -10.14 -12.88 0.00
CA SER A 89 -9.13 -13.52 0.85
C SER A 89 -7.71 -13.06 0.49
N ALA A 90 -6.74 -13.24 1.40
CA ALA A 90 -5.33 -12.89 1.14
C ALA A 90 -4.78 -13.55 -0.13
N THR A 91 -5.19 -14.79 -0.42
CA THR A 91 -4.71 -15.55 -1.58
C THR A 91 -5.22 -15.04 -2.94
N GLU A 92 -6.26 -14.20 -2.93
CA GLU A 92 -6.89 -13.65 -4.14
C GLU A 92 -6.66 -12.14 -4.27
N ALA A 93 -6.00 -11.53 -3.27
CA ALA A 93 -5.84 -10.09 -3.20
C ALA A 93 -4.75 -9.57 -4.14
N GLU A 94 -5.05 -8.49 -4.87
CA GLU A 94 -4.08 -7.65 -5.57
C GLU A 94 -3.56 -6.55 -4.67
N PHE A 95 -4.41 -6.04 -3.76
CA PHE A 95 -4.01 -5.15 -2.66
C PHE A 95 -4.42 -5.74 -1.32
N ALA A 96 -3.59 -5.51 -0.30
CA ALA A 96 -3.95 -5.79 1.08
C ALA A 96 -3.68 -4.56 1.95
N LEU A 97 -4.53 -4.30 2.93
CA LEU A 97 -4.34 -3.25 3.93
C LEU A 97 -4.29 -3.88 5.32
N GLY A 98 -3.23 -3.56 6.07
CA GLY A 98 -3.07 -4.05 7.44
C GLY A 98 -1.94 -3.39 8.20
N TYR A 99 -1.90 -3.68 9.51
CA TYR A 99 -0.70 -3.51 10.29
C TYR A 99 0.30 -4.62 9.97
N TRP A 100 1.60 -4.34 10.16
CA TRP A 100 2.65 -5.29 9.79
C TRP A 100 2.50 -6.67 10.42
N ASP A 101 2.14 -6.73 11.68
CA ASP A 101 1.97 -7.96 12.48
C ASP A 101 0.72 -8.78 12.12
N GLU A 102 -0.21 -8.20 11.35
CA GLU A 102 -1.40 -8.88 10.84
C GLU A 102 -1.24 -9.37 9.39
N LEU A 103 -0.22 -8.93 8.68
CA LEU A 103 0.03 -9.25 7.26
C LEU A 103 0.90 -10.50 7.14
N ASP A 104 0.28 -11.67 6.95
CA ASP A 104 1.01 -12.90 6.60
C ASP A 104 1.50 -12.83 5.15
N THR A 105 2.73 -12.36 4.97
CA THR A 105 3.33 -12.17 3.63
C THR A 105 3.43 -13.46 2.80
N GLN A 106 3.32 -14.64 3.42
CA GLN A 106 3.34 -15.93 2.72
C GLN A 106 1.97 -16.30 2.12
N ALA A 107 0.91 -15.64 2.56
CA ALA A 107 -0.44 -15.90 2.06
C ALA A 107 -0.74 -15.17 0.73
N TYR A 108 0.05 -14.16 0.35
CA TYR A 108 -0.21 -13.35 -0.84
C TYR A 108 0.48 -13.87 -2.09
N GLN A 109 -0.08 -13.53 -3.25
CA GLN A 109 0.48 -13.90 -4.54
C GLN A 109 1.79 -13.17 -4.82
N LEU A 110 2.82 -13.93 -5.20
CA LEU A 110 4.16 -13.41 -5.54
C LEU A 110 4.34 -13.13 -7.03
N GLY A 111 3.30 -13.33 -7.84
CA GLY A 111 3.38 -13.38 -9.28
C GLY A 111 3.90 -14.72 -9.80
N THR A 112 4.00 -14.85 -11.11
CA THR A 112 4.58 -16.03 -11.80
C THR A 112 5.72 -15.59 -12.68
N ALA A 113 6.54 -16.54 -13.15
CA ALA A 113 7.64 -16.23 -14.07
C ALA A 113 7.15 -15.59 -15.39
N GLU A 114 5.93 -15.93 -15.82
CA GLU A 114 5.30 -15.36 -17.02
C GLU A 114 4.63 -14.01 -16.73
N TYR A 115 4.09 -13.83 -15.51
CA TYR A 115 3.34 -12.66 -15.08
C TYR A 115 3.81 -12.20 -13.67
N PRO A 116 5.02 -11.64 -13.55
CA PRO A 116 5.53 -11.16 -12.25
C PRO A 116 4.72 -9.97 -11.72
N ASP A 117 4.04 -9.24 -12.59
CA ASP A 117 3.15 -8.12 -12.29
C ASP A 117 1.85 -8.53 -11.55
N ARG A 118 1.47 -9.81 -11.60
CA ARG A 118 0.31 -10.35 -10.88
C ARG A 118 0.59 -10.66 -9.41
N SER A 119 1.60 -10.05 -8.84
CA SER A 119 1.88 -10.13 -7.40
C SER A 119 1.02 -9.13 -6.63
N ALA A 120 0.77 -9.42 -5.37
CA ALA A 120 0.09 -8.49 -4.47
C ALA A 120 0.99 -7.30 -4.09
N THR A 121 0.34 -6.17 -3.83
CA THR A 121 0.93 -4.99 -3.21
C THR A 121 0.34 -4.82 -1.81
N LEU A 122 1.20 -4.79 -0.80
CA LEU A 122 0.76 -4.64 0.59
C LEU A 122 0.84 -3.18 1.03
N ILE A 123 -0.30 -2.62 1.43
CA ILE A 123 -0.41 -1.30 2.04
C ILE A 123 -0.28 -1.50 3.54
N VAL A 124 0.85 -1.07 4.09
CA VAL A 124 1.22 -1.28 5.49
C VAL A 124 1.01 0.01 6.27
N GLU A 125 0.08 -0.01 7.19
CA GLU A 125 -0.15 1.12 8.09
C GLU A 125 0.91 1.13 9.18
N MET A 126 1.67 2.21 9.26
CA MET A 126 2.79 2.40 10.18
C MET A 126 2.47 3.47 11.23
N PRO A 127 2.98 3.35 12.46
CA PRO A 127 2.85 4.41 13.45
C PRO A 127 3.47 5.72 12.99
N GLU A 128 4.61 5.63 12.32
CA GLU A 128 5.34 6.75 11.72
C GLU A 128 6.17 6.32 10.52
N LEU A 129 6.47 7.27 9.65
CA LEU A 129 7.45 7.11 8.57
C LEU A 129 8.65 8.02 8.82
N SER A 130 9.84 7.47 8.76
CA SER A 130 11.10 8.21 8.90
C SER A 130 12.18 7.70 7.93
N GLN A 131 13.02 8.63 7.48
CA GLN A 131 14.17 8.32 6.62
C GLN A 131 15.38 7.87 7.47
N ALA A 132 15.17 6.82 8.29
CA ALA A 132 16.16 6.23 9.19
C ALA A 132 16.01 4.70 9.20
N GLY A 133 16.96 3.99 9.79
CA GLY A 133 16.90 2.53 9.93
C GLY A 133 17.53 1.79 8.76
N ALA A 134 16.76 0.96 8.07
CA ALA A 134 17.28 0.13 6.99
C ALA A 134 17.92 0.95 5.86
N THR A 135 19.04 0.48 5.33
CA THR A 135 19.68 1.06 4.15
C THR A 135 19.13 0.44 2.88
N LEU A 136 18.73 1.29 1.95
CA LEU A 136 18.13 0.93 0.67
C LEU A 136 19.07 1.26 -0.48
N ARG A 137 19.18 0.35 -1.46
CA ARG A 137 19.92 0.56 -2.72
C ARG A 137 19.14 -0.07 -3.87
N GLY A 138 19.35 0.44 -5.07
CA GLY A 138 18.74 -0.10 -6.28
C GLY A 138 18.11 0.96 -7.18
N PRO A 139 17.23 0.56 -8.09
CA PRO A 139 16.59 1.48 -9.02
C PRO A 139 15.91 2.66 -8.32
N GLY A 140 16.11 3.87 -8.84
CA GLY A 140 15.56 5.11 -8.28
C GLY A 140 16.31 5.71 -7.09
N ILE A 141 17.40 5.07 -6.66
CA ILE A 141 18.27 5.52 -5.57
C ILE A 141 19.66 5.79 -6.14
N GLU A 142 20.18 7.02 -5.98
CA GLU A 142 21.47 7.42 -6.56
C GLU A 142 22.65 6.70 -5.90
N THR A 143 22.69 6.69 -4.57
CA THR A 143 23.72 6.00 -3.77
C THR A 143 23.11 5.09 -2.74
N GLU A 144 22.46 5.67 -1.76
CA GLU A 144 21.67 4.98 -0.74
C GLU A 144 20.56 5.87 -0.21
N ALA A 145 19.52 5.25 0.32
CA ALA A 145 18.42 5.88 1.03
C ALA A 145 18.10 5.10 2.30
N HIS A 146 17.30 5.67 3.19
CA HIS A 146 16.93 5.03 4.43
C HIS A 146 15.42 5.07 4.64
N LEU A 147 14.88 4.03 5.27
CA LEU A 147 13.48 3.95 5.69
C LEU A 147 13.37 3.06 6.92
N ASN A 148 12.49 3.43 7.85
CA ASN A 148 12.18 2.64 9.04
C ASN A 148 11.31 1.43 8.68
N LEU A 149 11.94 0.37 8.22
CA LEU A 149 11.24 -0.87 7.86
C LEU A 149 10.99 -1.75 9.11
N PRO A 150 9.81 -2.40 9.20
CA PRO A 150 9.46 -3.19 10.39
C PRO A 150 10.30 -4.47 10.54
N GLU A 151 10.71 -5.11 9.42
CA GLU A 151 11.43 -6.39 9.47
C GLU A 151 12.41 -6.55 8.29
N ILE A 152 13.65 -6.16 8.49
CA ILE A 152 14.68 -6.16 7.44
C ILE A 152 14.88 -7.55 6.81
N ALA A 153 14.87 -8.62 7.61
CA ALA A 153 15.11 -9.97 7.12
C ALA A 153 14.09 -10.42 6.07
N LEU A 154 12.81 -10.08 6.28
CA LEU A 154 11.74 -10.42 5.35
C LEU A 154 11.91 -9.67 4.02
N PHE A 155 12.24 -8.39 4.05
CA PHE A 155 12.44 -7.60 2.82
C PHE A 155 13.66 -8.08 2.03
N LYS A 156 14.72 -8.54 2.71
CA LYS A 156 15.87 -9.21 2.04
C LYS A 156 15.44 -10.50 1.35
N ALA A 157 14.66 -11.33 2.03
CA ALA A 157 14.13 -12.58 1.48
C ALA A 157 13.20 -12.30 0.28
N ASN A 158 12.30 -11.32 0.39
CA ASN A 158 11.43 -10.90 -0.71
C ASN A 158 12.24 -10.43 -1.94
N ARG A 159 13.30 -9.64 -1.73
CA ARG A 159 14.19 -9.19 -2.81
C ARG A 159 14.89 -10.36 -3.52
N ALA A 160 15.22 -11.42 -2.80
CA ALA A 160 15.87 -12.60 -3.38
C ALA A 160 14.97 -13.38 -4.37
N LEU A 161 13.65 -13.15 -4.32
CA LEU A 161 12.68 -13.75 -5.25
C LEU A 161 12.58 -13.01 -6.59
N PHE A 162 13.19 -11.83 -6.74
CA PHE A 162 13.08 -11.01 -7.95
C PHE A 162 13.32 -11.84 -9.23
N PRO A 163 12.48 -11.73 -10.28
CA PRO A 163 11.44 -10.72 -10.53
C PRO A 163 10.09 -10.97 -9.82
N LEU A 164 9.95 -12.07 -9.11
CA LEU A 164 8.80 -12.35 -8.24
C LEU A 164 8.92 -11.57 -6.93
N GLY A 165 7.87 -11.64 -6.11
CA GLY A 165 7.84 -11.03 -4.78
C GLY A 165 6.75 -9.97 -4.65
N LEU A 166 6.60 -9.46 -3.43
CA LEU A 166 5.60 -8.45 -3.07
C LEU A 166 6.18 -7.04 -3.24
N ASP A 167 5.31 -6.11 -3.57
CA ASP A 167 5.61 -4.68 -3.44
C ASP A 167 4.93 -4.12 -2.19
N PHE A 168 5.52 -3.08 -1.58
CA PHE A 168 5.01 -2.52 -0.34
C PHE A 168 4.81 -1.02 -0.48
N ILE A 169 3.68 -0.54 0.03
CA ILE A 169 3.36 0.87 0.22
C ILE A 169 3.17 1.09 1.72
N PHE A 170 4.01 1.89 2.33
CA PHE A 170 3.92 2.25 3.74
C PHE A 170 3.18 3.56 3.90
N THR A 171 2.21 3.59 4.80
CA THR A 171 1.36 4.75 5.06
C THR A 171 1.39 5.14 6.54
N SER A 172 1.34 6.43 6.82
CA SER A 172 1.22 6.97 8.19
C SER A 172 0.60 8.36 8.13
N GLY A 173 -0.59 8.53 8.69
CA GLY A 173 -1.31 9.79 8.62
C GLY A 173 -1.59 10.21 7.18
N ALA A 174 -1.01 11.32 6.72
CA ALA A 174 -1.09 11.81 5.32
C ALA A 174 0.22 11.62 4.56
N ARG A 175 1.06 10.65 4.94
CA ARG A 175 2.37 10.41 4.32
C ARG A 175 2.46 9.00 3.75
N VAL A 176 3.16 8.87 2.63
CA VAL A 176 3.39 7.62 1.91
C VAL A 176 4.86 7.45 1.55
N ALA A 177 5.35 6.24 1.70
CA ALA A 177 6.63 5.75 1.18
C ALA A 177 6.42 4.39 0.52
N ALA A 178 7.36 3.90 -0.27
CA ALA A 178 7.21 2.59 -0.88
C ALA A 178 8.53 1.83 -0.97
N LEU A 179 8.41 0.52 -1.09
CA LEU A 179 9.51 -0.41 -1.27
C LEU A 179 9.15 -1.42 -2.36
N PRO A 180 9.53 -1.17 -3.62
CA PRO A 180 9.41 -2.15 -4.70
C PRO A 180 10.27 -3.38 -4.43
N ARG A 181 9.83 -4.55 -4.89
CA ARG A 181 10.56 -5.83 -4.80
C ARG A 181 11.97 -5.79 -5.39
N SER A 182 12.26 -4.83 -6.25
CA SER A 182 13.59 -4.63 -6.85
C SER A 182 14.59 -3.94 -5.94
N THR A 183 14.15 -3.37 -4.81
CA THR A 183 15.01 -2.63 -3.88
C THR A 183 15.81 -3.58 -3.00
N GLN A 184 17.11 -3.36 -2.91
CA GLN A 184 18.00 -4.05 -1.98
C GLN A 184 17.89 -3.41 -0.60
N VAL A 185 17.80 -4.23 0.43
CA VAL A 185 17.67 -3.82 1.83
C VAL A 185 18.83 -4.37 2.64
N SER A 186 19.45 -3.55 3.49
CA SER A 186 20.53 -3.97 4.38
C SER A 186 20.46 -3.31 5.76
#